data_85a49676a50051663d73df35dd3dd6ba
#
_entry.id   85a49676a50051663d73df35dd3dd6ba
#
_cell.length_a   1.000
_cell.length_b   1.000
_cell.length_c   1.000
_cell.angle_alpha   90.00
_cell.angle_beta   90.00
_cell.angle_gamma   90.00
#
_symmetry.space_group_name_H-M   'P 1'
#
loop_
_entity.id
_entity.type
_entity.pdbx_description
1 polymer ?
#
loop_
_entity_poly.entity_id
_entity_poly.type
_entity_poly.pdbx_seq_one_letter_code
_entity_poly.pdbx_strand_id
1 'polypeptide(L)'
;GQVDNWIIGNEVNARTSWWYTGSSSLDLNVNTYVKAFRIFYNELKSMNANVRVYNSLDQEWNRKSNPGSFLSKDYLDQFNYYMNREGNIDWGLSFHPYNSPLYDPYAWNGPSVWVKNSVSSLYITMQNIDVLVDYMHQPQFLNPQGEVRSISLAEVGYTSSFGTEAQEASVAYGYLKAASLPDVDAFMLFRQSDEAFEMESHLALG
;
A
#
# COMPACT_ATOMS: atom_id res chain seq x y z
N GLY A 1 -17.03 -18.59 7.36
CA GLY A 1 -16.81 -17.32 8.05
C GLY A 1 -17.11 -16.17 7.13
N GLN A 2 -17.41 -15.04 7.69
CA GLN A 2 -17.66 -13.80 6.94
C GLN A 2 -16.32 -13.09 6.73
N VAL A 3 -16.10 -12.55 5.54
CA VAL A 3 -14.94 -11.71 5.23
C VAL A 3 -15.39 -10.25 5.28
N ASP A 4 -14.76 -9.45 6.14
CA ASP A 4 -15.17 -8.08 6.39
C ASP A 4 -14.28 -7.04 5.70
N ASN A 5 -13.05 -7.42 5.32
CA ASN A 5 -12.11 -6.55 4.61
C ASN A 5 -11.73 -7.16 3.26
N TRP A 6 -11.85 -6.40 2.19
CA TRP A 6 -11.59 -6.81 0.83
C TRP A 6 -10.59 -5.87 0.15
N ILE A 7 -9.51 -6.41 -0.37
CA ILE A 7 -8.52 -5.67 -1.16
C ILE A 7 -8.74 -6.04 -2.62
N ILE A 8 -8.96 -5.04 -3.48
CA ILE A 8 -9.29 -5.26 -4.88
C ILE A 8 -8.02 -5.08 -5.74
N GLY A 9 -7.46 -6.19 -6.17
CA GLY A 9 -6.18 -6.26 -6.87
C GLY A 9 -4.99 -6.26 -5.91
N ASN A 10 -3.79 -6.42 -6.46
CA ASN A 10 -2.53 -6.33 -5.74
C ASN A 10 -1.63 -5.31 -6.42
N GLU A 11 -1.10 -4.34 -5.65
CA GLU A 11 -0.16 -3.32 -6.14
C GLU A 11 -0.52 -2.82 -7.55
N VAL A 12 -1.73 -2.28 -7.69
CA VAL A 12 -2.31 -1.97 -9.00
C VAL A 12 -1.54 -0.92 -9.81
N ASN A 13 -0.65 -0.18 -9.16
CA ASN A 13 0.33 0.69 -9.81
C ASN A 13 1.49 -0.09 -10.45
N ALA A 14 1.81 -1.30 -9.98
CA ALA A 14 2.85 -2.18 -10.52
C ALA A 14 2.34 -2.98 -11.74
N ARG A 15 1.98 -2.25 -12.80
CA ARG A 15 1.28 -2.74 -14.00
C ARG A 15 1.91 -3.98 -14.65
N THR A 16 3.22 -4.04 -14.70
CA THR A 16 3.94 -5.12 -15.38
C THR A 16 4.27 -6.29 -14.45
N SER A 17 4.00 -6.18 -13.16
CA SER A 17 4.29 -7.20 -12.17
C SER A 17 3.02 -7.87 -11.64
N TRP A 18 2.01 -7.06 -11.28
CA TRP A 18 0.82 -7.57 -10.58
C TRP A 18 -0.52 -7.19 -11.24
N TRP A 19 -0.58 -6.08 -12.00
CA TRP A 19 -1.82 -5.58 -12.59
C TRP A 19 -1.75 -5.45 -14.12
N TYR A 20 -1.90 -6.55 -14.81
CA TYR A 20 -1.72 -6.69 -16.27
C TYR A 20 -2.93 -6.16 -17.06
N THR A 21 -3.14 -4.87 -17.09
CA THR A 21 -4.29 -4.28 -17.83
C THR A 21 -4.03 -4.01 -19.31
N GLY A 22 -2.80 -4.22 -19.78
CA GLY A 22 -2.43 -3.95 -21.17
C GLY A 22 -2.20 -2.47 -21.52
N SER A 23 -2.76 -1.52 -20.76
CA SER A 23 -2.56 -0.08 -21.01
C SER A 23 -1.28 0.44 -20.37
N SER A 24 -0.47 1.20 -21.14
CA SER A 24 0.70 1.92 -20.64
C SER A 24 0.37 3.38 -20.23
N SER A 25 -0.86 3.83 -20.44
CA SER A 25 -1.33 5.14 -20.01
C SER A 25 -1.84 5.04 -18.56
N LEU A 26 -1.32 5.89 -17.67
CA LEU A 26 -1.82 5.99 -16.30
C LEU A 26 -3.32 6.28 -16.28
N ASP A 27 -3.76 7.23 -17.07
CA ASP A 27 -5.15 7.66 -17.16
C ASP A 27 -6.10 6.50 -17.54
N LEU A 28 -5.79 5.75 -18.60
CA LEU A 28 -6.60 4.61 -19.02
C LEU A 28 -6.54 3.45 -18.02
N ASN A 29 -5.37 3.22 -17.43
CA ASN A 29 -5.19 2.16 -16.44
C ASN A 29 -6.04 2.45 -15.20
N VAL A 30 -5.90 3.63 -14.61
CA VAL A 30 -6.65 4.03 -13.41
C VAL A 30 -8.15 4.09 -13.68
N ASN A 31 -8.57 4.66 -14.82
CA ASN A 31 -9.99 4.70 -15.17
C ASN A 31 -10.61 3.30 -15.29
N THR A 32 -9.87 2.36 -15.88
CA THR A 32 -10.32 0.96 -15.97
C THR A 32 -10.40 0.32 -14.59
N TYR A 33 -9.39 0.55 -13.75
CA TYR A 33 -9.37 0.03 -12.38
C TYR A 33 -10.52 0.60 -11.53
N VAL A 34 -10.77 1.90 -11.59
CA VAL A 34 -11.89 2.56 -10.87
C VAL A 34 -13.22 1.92 -11.21
N LYS A 35 -13.48 1.63 -12.50
CA LYS A 35 -14.71 0.95 -12.92
C LYS A 35 -14.83 -0.45 -12.33
N ALA A 36 -13.76 -1.23 -12.38
CA ALA A 36 -13.72 -2.56 -11.77
C ALA A 36 -13.90 -2.47 -10.25
N PHE A 37 -13.17 -1.57 -9.59
CA PHE A 37 -13.27 -1.35 -8.15
C PHE A 37 -14.70 -1.02 -7.72
N ARG A 38 -15.39 -0.13 -8.44
CA ARG A 38 -16.79 0.24 -8.13
C ARG A 38 -17.77 -0.93 -8.30
N ILE A 39 -17.55 -1.80 -9.28
CA ILE A 39 -18.37 -3.01 -9.43
C ILE A 39 -18.22 -3.90 -8.19
N PHE A 40 -16.98 -4.20 -7.79
CA PHE A 40 -16.71 -4.99 -6.58
C PHE A 40 -17.26 -4.31 -5.33
N TYR A 41 -17.00 -3.01 -5.17
CA TYR A 41 -17.50 -2.24 -4.03
C TYR A 41 -19.04 -2.35 -3.88
N ASN A 42 -19.76 -2.10 -4.95
CA ASN A 42 -21.23 -2.12 -4.94
C ASN A 42 -21.77 -3.54 -4.62
N GLU A 43 -21.17 -4.56 -5.23
CA GLU A 43 -21.55 -5.94 -4.98
C GLU A 43 -21.29 -6.34 -3.53
N LEU A 44 -20.10 -6.08 -3.03
CA LEU A 44 -19.73 -6.40 -1.65
C LEU A 44 -20.60 -5.67 -0.63
N LYS A 45 -20.87 -4.38 -0.84
CA LYS A 45 -21.74 -3.57 0.01
C LYS A 45 -23.21 -4.01 -0.06
N SER A 46 -23.66 -4.56 -1.19
CA SER A 46 -25.01 -5.11 -1.32
C SER A 46 -25.19 -6.39 -0.49
N MET A 47 -24.14 -7.19 -0.36
CA MET A 47 -24.14 -8.42 0.44
C MET A 47 -23.96 -8.14 1.93
N ASN A 48 -23.08 -7.19 2.28
CA ASN A 48 -22.83 -6.77 3.66
C ASN A 48 -22.39 -5.29 3.68
N ALA A 49 -23.27 -4.43 4.17
CA ALA A 49 -23.02 -2.99 4.24
C ALA A 49 -21.78 -2.61 5.10
N ASN A 50 -21.36 -3.48 6.02
CA ASN A 50 -20.26 -3.22 6.95
C ASN A 50 -18.87 -3.59 6.39
N VAL A 51 -18.77 -4.24 5.23
CA VAL A 51 -17.47 -4.58 4.66
C VAL A 51 -16.66 -3.31 4.34
N ARG A 52 -15.34 -3.40 4.50
CA ARG A 52 -14.40 -2.39 4.03
C ARG A 52 -13.77 -2.85 2.74
N VAL A 53 -13.61 -1.93 1.79
CA VAL A 53 -13.07 -2.24 0.46
C VAL A 53 -11.90 -1.32 0.17
N TYR A 54 -10.75 -1.89 -0.11
CA TYR A 54 -9.48 -1.19 -0.27
C TYR A 54 -8.96 -1.33 -1.71
N ASN A 55 -8.30 -0.26 -2.21
CA ASN A 55 -7.35 -0.41 -3.30
C ASN A 55 -6.03 -0.99 -2.77
N SER A 56 -5.02 -1.21 -3.62
CA SER A 56 -3.72 -1.71 -3.19
C SER A 56 -2.58 -1.04 -3.95
N LEU A 57 -1.64 -0.45 -3.23
CA LEU A 57 -0.47 0.26 -3.77
C LEU A 57 0.81 -0.17 -3.07
N ASP A 58 1.93 -0.11 -3.79
CA ASP A 58 3.27 -0.38 -3.28
C ASP A 58 3.98 0.86 -2.71
N GLN A 59 5.21 0.68 -2.19
CA GLN A 59 6.04 1.73 -1.60
C GLN A 59 6.66 2.70 -2.61
N GLU A 60 6.53 2.48 -3.92
CA GLU A 60 7.19 3.26 -4.99
C GLU A 60 6.53 4.64 -5.21
N TRP A 61 6.68 5.53 -4.24
CA TRP A 61 5.95 6.79 -4.11
C TRP A 61 6.25 7.81 -5.22
N ASN A 62 7.52 8.22 -5.34
CA ASN A 62 8.00 9.13 -6.40
C ASN A 62 9.14 8.53 -7.23
N ARG A 63 9.40 7.26 -7.10
CA ARG A 63 10.36 6.50 -7.91
C ARG A 63 9.79 5.12 -8.16
N LYS A 64 9.96 4.62 -9.36
CA LYS A 64 9.60 3.26 -9.75
C LYS A 64 10.84 2.51 -10.20
N SER A 65 10.98 1.27 -9.78
CA SER A 65 12.05 0.36 -10.22
C SER A 65 11.77 -0.23 -11.59
N ASN A 66 10.48 -0.43 -11.92
CA ASN A 66 10.06 -0.94 -13.23
C ASN A 66 9.53 0.21 -14.12
N PRO A 67 10.16 0.50 -15.28
CA PRO A 67 9.69 1.55 -16.19
C PRO A 67 8.25 1.40 -16.66
N GLY A 68 7.74 0.16 -16.70
CA GLY A 68 6.36 -0.14 -17.09
C GLY A 68 5.31 0.12 -16.02
N SER A 69 5.72 0.31 -14.77
CA SER A 69 4.84 0.61 -13.63
C SER A 69 4.55 2.12 -13.51
N PHE A 70 3.64 2.47 -12.63
CA PHE A 70 3.28 3.85 -12.30
C PHE A 70 3.76 4.17 -10.88
N LEU A 71 3.99 5.45 -10.59
CA LEU A 71 4.26 5.92 -9.24
C LEU A 71 3.00 5.73 -8.39
N SER A 72 3.14 5.19 -7.20
CA SER A 72 1.98 4.95 -6.31
C SER A 72 1.30 6.26 -5.93
N LYS A 73 2.05 7.35 -5.76
CA LYS A 73 1.49 8.69 -5.54
C LYS A 73 0.60 9.15 -6.68
N ASP A 74 1.10 9.11 -7.91
CA ASP A 74 0.34 9.54 -9.08
C ASP A 74 -0.89 8.66 -9.31
N TYR A 75 -0.75 7.36 -9.04
CA TYR A 75 -1.86 6.41 -9.12
C TYR A 75 -2.95 6.73 -8.09
N LEU A 76 -2.57 7.00 -6.85
CA LEU A 76 -3.47 7.37 -5.77
C LEU A 76 -4.23 8.67 -6.09
N ASP A 77 -3.51 9.69 -6.55
CA ASP A 77 -4.10 10.98 -6.93
C ASP A 77 -5.13 10.82 -8.05
N GLN A 78 -4.77 10.06 -9.09
CA GLN A 78 -5.63 9.80 -10.23
C GLN A 78 -6.84 8.91 -9.86
N PHE A 79 -6.62 7.90 -9.01
CA PHE A 79 -7.69 7.05 -8.49
C PHE A 79 -8.70 7.89 -7.71
N ASN A 80 -8.22 8.71 -6.77
CA ASN A 80 -9.09 9.60 -6.00
C ASN A 80 -9.85 10.59 -6.90
N TYR A 81 -9.20 11.14 -7.91
CA TYR A 81 -9.84 12.04 -8.89
C TYR A 81 -11.04 11.37 -9.58
N TYR A 82 -10.85 10.16 -10.12
CA TYR A 82 -11.94 9.43 -10.78
C TYR A 82 -13.02 8.97 -9.81
N MET A 83 -12.63 8.55 -8.60
CA MET A 83 -13.59 8.17 -7.55
C MET A 83 -14.50 9.33 -7.18
N ASN A 84 -13.94 10.54 -6.99
CA ASN A 84 -14.72 11.74 -6.66
C ASN A 84 -15.61 12.18 -7.81
N ARG A 85 -15.13 12.07 -9.03
CA ARG A 85 -15.89 12.44 -10.25
C ARG A 85 -17.13 11.58 -10.44
N GLU A 86 -17.07 10.30 -10.16
CA GLU A 86 -18.17 9.35 -10.29
C GLU A 86 -19.04 9.27 -9.01
N GLY A 87 -18.82 10.13 -8.06
CA GLY A 87 -19.45 10.15 -6.74
C GLY A 87 -18.56 9.49 -5.67
N ASN A 88 -18.16 10.26 -4.68
CA ASN A 88 -17.30 9.79 -3.60
C ASN A 88 -17.97 8.63 -2.86
N ILE A 89 -17.25 7.53 -2.69
CA ILE A 89 -17.64 6.35 -1.91
C ILE A 89 -16.58 6.10 -0.82
N ASP A 90 -16.93 5.34 0.21
CA ASP A 90 -16.04 5.05 1.34
C ASP A 90 -15.10 3.89 1.02
N TRP A 91 -14.05 4.17 0.26
CA TRP A 91 -12.95 3.24 -0.03
C TRP A 91 -11.80 3.44 0.97
N GLY A 92 -11.06 2.37 1.26
CA GLY A 92 -9.85 2.39 2.06
C GLY A 92 -8.58 2.26 1.19
N LEU A 93 -7.43 2.59 1.77
CA LEU A 93 -6.11 2.42 1.16
C LEU A 93 -5.40 1.21 1.76
N SER A 94 -5.13 0.18 0.95
CA SER A 94 -4.14 -0.83 1.27
C SER A 94 -2.78 -0.38 0.74
N PHE A 95 -1.75 -0.43 1.58
CA PHE A 95 -0.42 0.02 1.23
C PHE A 95 0.64 -0.99 1.71
N HIS A 96 1.69 -1.20 0.90
CA HIS A 96 2.75 -2.16 1.19
C HIS A 96 4.07 -1.41 1.44
N PRO A 97 4.36 -0.97 2.67
CA PRO A 97 5.51 -0.12 3.01
C PRO A 97 6.80 -0.93 3.22
N TYR A 98 7.15 -1.78 2.25
CA TYR A 98 8.40 -2.51 2.30
C TYR A 98 9.61 -1.59 2.36
N ASN A 99 10.72 -2.10 2.90
CA ASN A 99 11.98 -1.38 2.88
C ASN A 99 12.49 -1.11 1.46
N SER A 100 13.21 -0.04 1.28
CA SER A 100 13.88 0.29 0.01
C SER A 100 15.33 0.68 0.29
N PRO A 101 16.29 -0.21 -0.03
CA PRO A 101 16.12 -1.46 -0.77
C PRO A 101 15.41 -2.56 0.05
N LEU A 102 14.74 -3.47 -0.64
CA LEU A 102 13.93 -4.52 -0.03
C LEU A 102 14.73 -5.49 0.86
N TYR A 103 16.01 -5.68 0.57
CA TYR A 103 16.93 -6.51 1.34
C TYR A 103 17.53 -5.81 2.59
N ASP A 104 17.18 -4.55 2.88
CA ASP A 104 17.60 -3.89 4.13
C ASP A 104 16.79 -4.48 5.29
N PRO A 105 17.44 -5.09 6.30
CA PRO A 105 16.74 -5.70 7.42
C PRO A 105 16.15 -4.69 8.42
N TYR A 106 16.59 -3.44 8.39
CA TYR A 106 16.25 -2.44 9.40
C TYR A 106 15.13 -1.50 8.94
N ALA A 107 13.97 -1.59 9.59
CA ALA A 107 12.79 -0.77 9.27
C ALA A 107 12.97 0.75 9.45
N TRP A 108 14.02 1.16 10.15
CA TRP A 108 14.32 2.57 10.50
C TRP A 108 15.53 3.15 9.79
N ASN A 109 16.19 2.40 8.90
CA ASN A 109 17.51 2.75 8.34
C ASN A 109 17.50 2.95 6.82
N GLY A 110 16.38 3.33 6.25
CA GLY A 110 16.31 3.60 4.80
C GLY A 110 17.25 4.74 4.38
N PRO A 111 17.91 4.63 3.21
CA PRO A 111 18.83 5.65 2.72
C PRO A 111 18.17 7.02 2.65
N SER A 112 18.75 8.03 3.28
CA SER A 112 18.18 9.39 3.39
C SER A 112 17.96 10.09 2.04
N VAL A 113 18.61 9.62 0.98
CA VAL A 113 18.37 10.09 -0.39
C VAL A 113 17.10 9.50 -1.00
N TRP A 114 16.62 8.37 -0.48
CA TRP A 114 15.43 7.66 -0.96
C TRP A 114 14.24 7.79 -0.03
N VAL A 115 14.48 7.72 1.28
CA VAL A 115 13.44 7.73 2.32
C VAL A 115 13.57 9.04 3.11
N LYS A 116 12.61 9.92 2.92
CA LYS A 116 12.56 11.26 3.54
C LYS A 116 11.25 11.44 4.29
N ASN A 117 11.28 12.18 5.35
CA ASN A 117 10.06 12.58 6.05
C ASN A 117 9.38 13.78 5.34
N SER A 118 9.02 13.57 4.08
CA SER A 118 8.32 14.56 3.26
C SER A 118 7.61 13.89 2.08
N VAL A 119 6.62 14.58 1.51
CA VAL A 119 5.89 14.13 0.32
C VAL A 119 6.79 13.95 -0.92
N SER A 120 7.98 14.55 -0.92
CA SER A 120 9.00 14.38 -1.96
C SER A 120 9.88 13.13 -1.78
N SER A 121 9.59 12.29 -0.77
CA SER A 121 10.26 11.00 -0.60
C SER A 121 10.14 10.16 -1.86
N LEU A 122 11.19 9.43 -2.22
CA LEU A 122 11.14 8.50 -3.36
C LEU A 122 10.31 7.26 -3.03
N TYR A 123 10.42 6.78 -1.79
CA TYR A 123 9.68 5.63 -1.28
C TYR A 123 9.00 5.98 0.04
N ILE A 124 7.85 5.35 0.29
CA ILE A 124 7.20 5.34 1.59
C ILE A 124 7.39 3.94 2.19
N THR A 125 8.14 3.88 3.28
CA THR A 125 8.42 2.67 4.07
C THR A 125 7.87 2.85 5.48
N MET A 126 8.00 1.85 6.35
CA MET A 126 7.62 2.05 7.75
C MET A 126 8.40 3.19 8.44
N GLN A 127 9.62 3.53 7.97
CA GLN A 127 10.39 4.64 8.53
C GLN A 127 9.67 5.98 8.43
N ASN A 128 8.99 6.24 7.31
CA ASN A 128 8.32 7.51 7.01
C ASN A 128 6.84 7.35 6.66
N ILE A 129 6.19 6.33 7.20
CA ILE A 129 4.77 6.04 6.94
C ILE A 129 3.85 7.21 7.34
N ASP A 130 4.28 8.03 8.29
CA ASP A 130 3.59 9.27 8.68
C ASP A 130 3.31 10.18 7.48
N VAL A 131 4.21 10.20 6.50
CA VAL A 131 4.03 11.00 5.27
C VAL A 131 2.80 10.55 4.48
N LEU A 132 2.55 9.23 4.42
CA LEU A 132 1.35 8.69 3.77
C LEU A 132 0.09 9.05 4.55
N VAL A 133 0.13 8.88 5.87
CA VAL A 133 -1.01 9.20 6.75
C VAL A 133 -1.36 10.68 6.62
N ASP A 134 -0.37 11.57 6.76
CA ASP A 134 -0.56 13.03 6.57
C ASP A 134 -1.08 13.36 5.17
N TYR A 135 -0.64 12.62 4.14
CA TYR A 135 -1.11 12.80 2.77
C TYR A 135 -2.60 12.48 2.64
N MET A 136 -3.08 11.45 3.32
CA MET A 136 -4.48 11.03 3.33
C MET A 136 -5.40 11.97 4.13
N HIS A 137 -4.85 12.85 4.98
CA HIS A 137 -5.60 13.89 5.71
C HIS A 137 -5.98 15.10 4.83
N GLN A 138 -5.48 15.19 3.60
CA GLN A 138 -5.84 16.29 2.71
C GLN A 138 -7.34 16.24 2.36
N PRO A 139 -8.03 17.42 2.28
CA PRO A 139 -9.48 17.49 2.11
C PRO A 139 -10.04 16.67 0.92
N GLN A 140 -9.27 16.55 -0.16
CA GLN A 140 -9.70 15.80 -1.35
C GLN A 140 -9.73 14.29 -1.14
N PHE A 141 -9.02 13.75 -0.13
CA PHE A 141 -8.99 12.33 0.18
C PHE A 141 -10.02 11.90 1.22
N LEU A 142 -10.69 12.82 1.88
CA LEU A 142 -11.67 12.47 2.91
C LEU A 142 -12.82 11.63 2.33
N ASN A 143 -13.38 10.77 3.16
CA ASN A 143 -14.52 9.94 2.80
C ASN A 143 -15.81 10.79 2.67
N PRO A 144 -16.96 10.22 2.26
CA PRO A 144 -18.22 10.97 2.13
C PRO A 144 -18.72 11.63 3.43
N GLN A 145 -18.23 11.19 4.59
CA GLN A 145 -18.56 11.72 5.90
C GLN A 145 -17.60 12.84 6.35
N GLY A 146 -16.55 13.11 5.57
CA GLY A 146 -15.51 14.08 5.90
C GLY A 146 -14.44 13.54 6.87
N GLU A 147 -14.34 12.21 6.99
CA GLU A 147 -13.38 11.53 7.84
C GLU A 147 -12.19 11.04 7.03
N VAL A 148 -11.03 10.83 7.69
CA VAL A 148 -9.87 10.19 7.07
C VAL A 148 -10.20 8.75 6.72
N ARG A 149 -9.75 8.31 5.56
CA ARG A 149 -10.00 6.93 5.10
C ARG A 149 -9.16 5.94 5.87
N SER A 150 -9.72 4.76 6.10
CA SER A 150 -9.04 3.60 6.67
C SER A 150 -7.80 3.24 5.84
N ILE A 151 -6.67 3.03 6.53
CA ILE A 151 -5.40 2.59 5.94
C ILE A 151 -5.08 1.20 6.47
N SER A 152 -4.86 0.25 5.56
CA SER A 152 -4.42 -1.10 5.88
C SER A 152 -3.00 -1.30 5.36
N LEU A 153 -2.05 -1.61 6.24
CA LEU A 153 -0.71 -2.03 5.86
C LEU A 153 -0.76 -3.54 5.62
N ALA A 154 -1.17 -3.94 4.42
CA ALA A 154 -1.56 -5.32 4.12
C ALA A 154 -0.40 -6.26 3.80
N GLU A 155 0.77 -5.71 3.50
CA GLU A 155 2.00 -6.47 3.34
C GLU A 155 3.16 -5.69 3.94
N VAL A 156 3.70 -6.19 5.03
CA VAL A 156 4.87 -5.63 5.70
C VAL A 156 5.81 -6.77 6.07
N GLY A 157 7.02 -6.75 5.54
CA GLY A 157 7.99 -7.81 5.78
C GLY A 157 9.42 -7.29 5.79
N TYR A 158 10.28 -8.00 6.50
CA TYR A 158 11.70 -7.68 6.64
C TYR A 158 12.53 -8.94 6.52
N THR A 159 13.65 -8.84 5.82
CA THR A 159 14.51 -10.00 5.56
C THR A 159 15.18 -10.53 6.83
N SER A 160 15.22 -11.86 6.96
CA SER A 160 16.03 -12.58 7.95
C SER A 160 17.46 -12.91 7.46
N SER A 161 17.80 -12.55 6.21
CA SER A 161 19.11 -12.86 5.60
C SER A 161 20.31 -12.30 6.39
N PHE A 162 20.09 -11.32 7.25
CA PHE A 162 21.12 -10.72 8.12
C PHE A 162 20.96 -11.11 9.61
N GLY A 163 20.15 -12.11 9.88
CA GLY A 163 19.85 -12.61 11.20
C GLY A 163 18.43 -12.31 11.67
N THR A 164 17.84 -13.25 12.39
CA THR A 164 16.46 -13.17 12.90
C THR A 164 16.26 -12.02 13.89
N GLU A 165 17.29 -11.66 14.67
CA GLU A 165 17.21 -10.56 15.64
C GLU A 165 16.92 -9.20 14.94
N ALA A 166 17.53 -8.97 13.77
CA ALA A 166 17.27 -7.75 12.98
C ALA A 166 15.83 -7.73 12.43
N GLN A 167 15.35 -8.88 11.96
CA GLN A 167 13.98 -9.06 11.49
C GLN A 167 12.96 -8.83 12.62
N GLU A 168 13.16 -9.49 13.76
CA GLU A 168 12.30 -9.35 14.95
C GLU A 168 12.20 -7.90 15.43
N ALA A 169 13.35 -7.21 15.52
CA ALA A 169 13.39 -5.79 15.88
C ALA A 169 12.64 -4.91 14.90
N SER A 170 12.74 -5.20 13.58
CA SER A 170 12.05 -4.46 12.53
C SER A 170 10.54 -4.71 12.53
N VAL A 171 10.12 -5.94 12.78
CA VAL A 171 8.69 -6.28 12.95
C VAL A 171 8.12 -5.53 14.16
N ALA A 172 8.82 -5.56 15.30
CA ALA A 172 8.40 -4.85 16.51
C ALA A 172 8.31 -3.34 16.28
N TYR A 173 9.31 -2.75 15.63
CA TYR A 173 9.31 -1.32 15.26
C TYR A 173 8.13 -0.98 14.36
N GLY A 174 7.93 -1.75 13.27
CA GLY A 174 6.86 -1.52 12.31
C GLY A 174 5.48 -1.60 12.97
N TYR A 175 5.26 -2.64 13.79
CA TYR A 175 4.01 -2.82 14.53
C TYR A 175 3.73 -1.66 15.50
N LEU A 176 4.71 -1.30 16.33
CA LEU A 176 4.54 -0.22 17.32
C LEU A 176 4.27 1.13 16.62
N LYS A 177 4.95 1.38 15.51
CA LYS A 177 4.73 2.59 14.73
C LYS A 177 3.33 2.58 14.10
N ALA A 178 2.90 1.50 13.47
CA ALA A 178 1.55 1.37 12.93
C ALA A 178 0.48 1.56 14.02
N ALA A 179 0.66 0.93 15.18
CA ALA A 179 -0.26 1.04 16.32
C ALA A 179 -0.33 2.46 16.92
N SER A 180 0.66 3.31 16.67
CA SER A 180 0.64 4.72 17.10
C SER A 180 -0.13 5.66 16.16
N LEU A 181 -0.54 5.18 14.99
CA LEU A 181 -1.21 5.96 13.96
C LEU A 181 -2.71 5.61 13.95
N PRO A 182 -3.59 6.55 14.34
CA PRO A 182 -5.02 6.24 14.57
C PRO A 182 -5.79 5.83 13.31
N ASP A 183 -5.32 6.23 12.14
CA ASP A 183 -5.96 5.92 10.86
C ASP A 183 -5.46 4.61 10.22
N VAL A 184 -4.49 3.95 10.86
CA VAL A 184 -3.98 2.65 10.44
C VAL A 184 -4.73 1.55 11.18
N ASP A 185 -5.59 0.84 10.46
CA ASP A 185 -6.48 -0.18 11.03
C ASP A 185 -5.86 -1.58 11.07
N ALA A 186 -4.88 -1.86 10.24
CA ALA A 186 -4.28 -3.17 10.12
C ALA A 186 -2.79 -3.11 9.80
N PHE A 187 -2.04 -4.04 10.41
CA PHE A 187 -0.65 -4.34 10.10
C PHE A 187 -0.55 -5.85 9.87
N MET A 188 -0.30 -6.26 8.63
CA MET A 188 -0.24 -7.66 8.25
C MET A 188 1.18 -8.03 7.89
N LEU A 189 1.77 -8.92 8.70
CA LEU A 189 3.11 -9.41 8.46
C LEU A 189 3.13 -10.34 7.22
N PHE A 190 3.97 -10.04 6.29
CA PHE A 190 4.32 -10.87 5.16
C PHE A 190 5.78 -11.29 5.26
N ARG A 191 6.11 -12.58 5.61
CA ARG A 191 5.12 -13.67 5.72
C ARG A 191 5.47 -14.60 6.89
N GLN A 192 4.64 -15.64 7.09
CA GLN A 192 4.82 -16.59 8.19
C GLN A 192 5.98 -17.58 7.98
N SER A 193 6.34 -17.87 6.74
CA SER A 193 7.42 -18.81 6.40
C SER A 193 8.06 -18.43 5.06
N ASP A 194 9.35 -18.67 4.94
CA ASP A 194 10.10 -18.39 3.71
C ASP A 194 9.57 -19.16 2.51
N GLU A 195 9.67 -18.56 1.34
CA GLU A 195 9.45 -19.17 0.05
C GLU A 195 10.80 -19.37 -0.65
N ALA A 196 11.04 -20.58 -1.20
CA ALA A 196 12.32 -20.92 -1.81
C ALA A 196 12.76 -19.92 -2.91
N PHE A 197 11.82 -19.43 -3.70
CA PHE A 197 12.08 -18.43 -4.74
C PHE A 197 12.56 -17.08 -4.17
N GLU A 198 12.03 -16.65 -3.03
CA GLU A 198 12.44 -15.41 -2.37
C GLU A 198 13.80 -15.56 -1.71
N MET A 199 14.11 -16.74 -1.16
CA MET A 199 15.43 -17.03 -0.58
C MET A 199 16.54 -16.94 -1.64
N GLU A 200 16.29 -17.40 -2.88
CA GLU A 200 17.21 -17.23 -4.01
C GLU A 200 17.52 -15.75 -4.30
N SER A 201 16.56 -14.87 -4.03
CA SER A 201 16.69 -13.41 -4.17
C SER A 201 17.19 -12.71 -2.90
N HIS A 202 17.62 -13.46 -1.89
CA HIS A 202 18.05 -12.96 -0.57
C HIS A 202 16.98 -12.15 0.18
N LEU A 203 15.70 -12.41 -0.05
CA LEU A 203 14.62 -11.69 0.61
C LEU A 203 14.26 -12.30 1.96
N ALA A 204 14.10 -13.63 2.06
CA ALA A 204 13.86 -14.36 3.31
C ALA A 204 12.92 -13.58 4.27
N LEU A 205 11.67 -13.36 3.85
CA LEU A 205 10.70 -12.53 4.58
C LEU A 205 9.89 -13.29 5.64
N GLY A 206 10.03 -14.63 5.64
CA GLY A 206 9.38 -15.52 6.60
C GLY A 206 10.10 -15.72 7.92
#